data_54c8cc6633d34a363cffb961c3e9f467
#
_entry.id   54c8cc6633d34a363cffb961c3e9f467
#
_cell.length_a   1.000
_cell.length_b   1.000
_cell.length_c   1.000
_cell.angle_alpha   90.00
_cell.angle_beta   90.00
_cell.angle_gamma   90.00
#
_symmetry.space_group_name_H-M   'P 1'
#
loop_
_entity.id
_entity.type
_entity.pdbx_description
1 polymer ?
#
loop_
_entity_poly.entity_id
_entity_poly.type
_entity_poly.pdbx_seq_one_letter_code
_entity_poly.pdbx_strand_id
1 'polypeptide(L)'
;MRTAFRRGQSIDTTTDLRRVIEGALEFIPAAERKQAVKKSCQRTFQALRIDVNSEFEVLYSFLEKLPDALADGGRAAILTFHSGEDRLVKKSFRDLHRAGVYSAVSTEVIRPSAEECARNSRAKSTKMRWAIK
;
A
#
# COMPACT_ATOMS: atom_id res chain seq x y z
N MET A 1 -21.05 3.67 -4.95
CA MET A 1 -20.59 4.59 -6.00
C MET A 1 -21.47 4.56 -7.25
N ARG A 2 -21.63 3.45 -7.98
CA ARG A 2 -22.47 3.42 -9.22
C ARG A 2 -23.89 3.99 -9.04
N THR A 3 -24.54 3.72 -7.90
CA THR A 3 -25.90 4.20 -7.61
C THR A 3 -25.95 5.71 -7.38
N ALA A 4 -24.95 6.29 -6.71
CA ALA A 4 -24.86 7.74 -6.51
C ALA A 4 -24.65 8.45 -7.84
N PHE A 5 -23.73 7.97 -8.69
CA PHE A 5 -23.55 8.50 -10.04
C PHE A 5 -24.82 8.42 -10.91
N ARG A 6 -25.55 7.29 -10.87
CA ARG A 6 -26.80 7.14 -11.61
C ARG A 6 -27.90 8.11 -11.15
N ARG A 7 -27.83 8.60 -9.90
CA ARG A 7 -28.75 9.59 -9.34
C ARG A 7 -28.30 11.03 -9.58
N GLY A 8 -27.24 11.25 -10.37
CA GLY A 8 -26.68 12.58 -10.65
C GLY A 8 -26.03 13.27 -9.45
N GLN A 9 -25.67 12.50 -8.42
CA GLN A 9 -25.00 13.03 -7.24
C GLN A 9 -23.54 13.30 -7.57
N SER A 10 -23.13 14.58 -7.51
CA SER A 10 -21.72 14.98 -7.61
C SER A 10 -20.97 14.55 -6.33
N ILE A 11 -19.72 14.10 -6.50
CA ILE A 11 -18.81 13.74 -5.42
C ILE A 11 -17.55 14.57 -5.61
N ASP A 12 -17.58 15.79 -5.10
CA ASP A 12 -16.52 16.77 -5.33
C ASP A 12 -15.55 16.87 -4.15
N THR A 13 -15.96 16.39 -2.98
CA THR A 13 -15.15 16.43 -1.78
C THR A 13 -14.98 15.06 -1.13
N THR A 14 -13.96 14.96 -0.27
CA THR A 14 -13.76 13.77 0.55
C THR A 14 -14.94 13.49 1.48
N THR A 15 -15.62 14.56 1.91
CA THR A 15 -16.82 14.48 2.75
C THR A 15 -18.00 13.87 1.97
N ASP A 16 -18.18 14.25 0.70
CA ASP A 16 -19.26 13.70 -0.13
C ASP A 16 -19.03 12.20 -0.38
N LEU A 17 -17.79 11.80 -0.70
CA LEU A 17 -17.45 10.39 -0.84
C LEU A 17 -17.72 9.62 0.46
N ARG A 18 -17.36 10.19 1.61
CA ARG A 18 -17.65 9.58 2.91
C ARG A 18 -19.15 9.39 3.12
N ARG A 19 -19.98 10.40 2.84
CA ARG A 19 -21.45 10.30 2.95
C ARG A 19 -22.02 9.19 2.07
N VAL A 20 -21.50 9.05 0.84
CA VAL A 20 -21.90 7.96 -0.06
C VAL A 20 -21.55 6.58 0.51
N ILE A 21 -20.37 6.44 1.15
CA ILE A 21 -19.96 5.21 1.81
C ILE A 21 -20.85 4.94 3.04
N GLU A 22 -21.15 5.95 3.85
CA GLU A 22 -22.01 5.85 5.02
C GLU A 22 -23.41 5.37 4.61
N GLY A 23 -24.02 5.98 3.61
CA GLY A 23 -25.33 5.58 3.08
C GLY A 23 -25.33 4.15 2.51
N ALA A 24 -24.23 3.71 1.88
CA ALA A 24 -24.12 2.35 1.38
C ALA A 24 -24.01 1.28 2.49
N LEU A 25 -23.75 1.68 3.72
CA LEU A 25 -23.55 0.80 4.88
C LEU A 25 -24.65 0.95 5.94
N GLU A 26 -25.77 1.59 5.62
CA GLU A 26 -26.90 1.80 6.54
C GLU A 26 -27.54 0.47 7.02
N PHE A 27 -27.41 -0.59 6.22
CA PHE A 27 -27.89 -1.92 6.59
C PHE A 27 -27.12 -2.58 7.75
N ILE A 28 -25.94 -2.05 8.12
CA ILE A 28 -25.13 -2.56 9.22
C ILE A 28 -25.70 -2.04 10.55
N PRO A 29 -25.83 -2.90 11.59
CA PRO A 29 -26.28 -2.48 12.91
C PRO A 29 -25.47 -1.30 13.45
N ALA A 30 -26.14 -0.38 14.16
CA ALA A 30 -25.55 0.88 14.62
C ALA A 30 -24.27 0.68 15.47
N ALA A 31 -24.22 -0.37 16.29
CA ALA A 31 -23.06 -0.70 17.12
C ALA A 31 -21.79 -0.97 16.31
N GLU A 32 -21.90 -1.57 15.11
CA GLU A 32 -20.78 -1.95 14.25
C GLU A 32 -20.53 -0.93 13.13
N ARG A 33 -21.54 -0.13 12.79
CA ARG A 33 -21.55 0.78 11.62
C ARG A 33 -20.37 1.74 11.62
N LYS A 34 -20.07 2.37 12.75
CA LYS A 34 -18.95 3.33 12.87
C LYS A 34 -17.62 2.72 12.44
N GLN A 35 -17.35 1.49 12.89
CA GLN A 35 -16.11 0.80 12.55
C GLN A 35 -16.11 0.31 11.09
N ALA A 36 -17.23 -0.16 10.59
CA ALA A 36 -17.40 -0.59 9.19
C ALA A 36 -17.20 0.58 8.23
N VAL A 37 -17.81 1.74 8.49
CA VAL A 37 -17.62 2.98 7.72
C VAL A 37 -16.16 3.40 7.73
N LYS A 38 -15.51 3.45 8.91
CA LYS A 38 -14.09 3.80 9.01
C LYS A 38 -13.22 2.90 8.12
N LYS A 39 -13.39 1.58 8.20
CA LYS A 39 -12.63 0.61 7.38
C LYS A 39 -12.92 0.77 5.89
N SER A 40 -14.19 0.97 5.52
CA SER A 40 -14.58 1.14 4.12
C SER A 40 -14.04 2.43 3.54
N CYS A 41 -14.10 3.54 4.29
CA CYS A 41 -13.47 4.81 3.89
C CYS A 41 -11.96 4.63 3.67
N GLN A 42 -11.25 4.05 4.62
CA GLN A 42 -9.81 3.81 4.49
C GLN A 42 -9.46 3.05 3.22
N ARG A 43 -10.18 1.97 2.91
CA ARG A 43 -9.97 1.16 1.70
C ARG A 43 -10.30 1.92 0.42
N THR A 44 -11.41 2.65 0.40
CA THR A 44 -11.84 3.41 -0.77
C THR A 44 -10.87 4.54 -1.08
N PHE A 45 -10.48 5.32 -0.07
CA PHE A 45 -9.51 6.41 -0.25
C PHE A 45 -8.14 5.88 -0.64
N GLN A 46 -7.70 4.75 -0.07
CA GLN A 46 -6.45 4.10 -0.48
C GLN A 46 -6.51 3.65 -1.94
N ALA A 47 -7.59 3.01 -2.37
CA ALA A 47 -7.74 2.56 -3.75
C ALA A 47 -7.72 3.74 -4.74
N LEU A 48 -8.42 4.83 -4.43
CA LEU A 48 -8.40 6.04 -5.26
C LEU A 48 -7.01 6.67 -5.34
N ARG A 49 -6.28 6.74 -4.22
CA ARG A 49 -4.93 7.29 -4.19
C ARG A 49 -3.98 6.47 -5.06
N ILE A 50 -4.04 5.15 -4.94
CA ILE A 50 -3.22 4.22 -5.73
C ILE A 50 -3.52 4.39 -7.22
N ASP A 51 -4.79 4.46 -7.59
CA ASP A 51 -5.23 4.58 -8.98
C ASP A 51 -4.82 5.93 -9.60
N VAL A 52 -5.14 7.03 -8.92
CA VAL A 52 -4.83 8.40 -9.40
C VAL A 52 -3.33 8.63 -9.52
N ASN A 53 -2.52 8.08 -8.62
CA ASN A 53 -1.06 8.26 -8.63
C ASN A 53 -0.33 7.15 -9.39
N SER A 54 -1.02 6.17 -9.94
CA SER A 54 -0.42 4.99 -10.59
C SER A 54 0.67 4.35 -9.72
N GLU A 55 0.41 4.25 -8.39
CA GLU A 55 1.46 3.88 -7.40
C GLU A 55 2.09 2.52 -7.70
N PHE A 56 1.31 1.55 -8.17
CA PHE A 56 1.83 0.23 -8.51
C PHE A 56 2.66 0.22 -9.78
N GLU A 57 2.26 0.96 -10.81
CA GLU A 57 2.98 1.07 -12.08
C GLU A 57 4.33 1.77 -11.87
N VAL A 58 4.34 2.84 -11.06
CA VAL A 58 5.57 3.56 -10.70
C VAL A 58 6.50 2.65 -9.90
N LEU A 59 5.98 1.93 -8.89
CA LEU A 59 6.78 0.99 -8.11
C LEU A 59 7.32 -0.15 -8.97
N TYR A 60 6.51 -0.68 -9.87
CA TYR A 60 6.93 -1.74 -10.79
C TYR A 60 8.08 -1.27 -11.69
N SER A 61 7.90 -0.12 -12.35
CA SER A 61 8.95 0.48 -13.20
C SER A 61 10.24 0.80 -12.43
N PHE A 62 10.12 1.25 -11.18
CA PHE A 62 11.26 1.45 -10.31
C PHE A 62 12.00 0.14 -10.02
N LEU A 63 11.27 -0.92 -9.66
CA LEU A 63 11.84 -2.23 -9.35
C LEU A 63 12.51 -2.89 -10.56
N GLU A 64 12.01 -2.65 -11.78
CA GLU A 64 12.64 -3.13 -13.01
C GLU A 64 13.99 -2.44 -13.28
N LYS A 65 14.08 -1.13 -13.02
CA LYS A 65 15.28 -0.33 -13.28
C LYS A 65 16.30 -0.37 -12.15
N LEU A 66 15.89 -0.77 -10.96
CA LEU A 66 16.73 -0.76 -9.77
C LEU A 66 18.04 -1.56 -9.92
N PRO A 67 18.05 -2.78 -10.53
CA PRO A 67 19.31 -3.51 -10.73
C PRO A 67 20.33 -2.75 -11.55
N ASP A 68 19.91 -2.04 -12.59
CA ASP A 68 20.80 -1.27 -13.47
C ASP A 68 21.35 -0.01 -12.80
N ALA A 69 20.59 0.55 -11.85
CA ALA A 69 21.00 1.71 -11.07
C ALA A 69 21.96 1.37 -9.92
N LEU A 70 22.05 0.11 -9.51
CA LEU A 70 22.96 -0.34 -8.46
C LEU A 70 24.30 -0.78 -9.03
N ALA A 71 25.38 -0.31 -8.42
CA ALA A 71 26.72 -0.87 -8.64
C ALA A 71 26.80 -2.31 -8.05
N ASP A 72 27.79 -3.07 -8.45
CA ASP A 72 28.08 -4.39 -7.88
C ASP A 72 28.38 -4.26 -6.37
N GLY A 73 27.75 -5.10 -5.57
CA GLY A 73 27.77 -4.98 -4.11
C GLY A 73 26.84 -3.87 -3.56
N GLY A 74 26.18 -3.11 -4.44
CA GLY A 74 25.23 -2.06 -4.06
C GLY A 74 24.04 -2.62 -3.29
N ARG A 75 23.52 -1.84 -2.36
CA ARG A 75 22.43 -2.24 -1.47
C ARG A 75 21.21 -1.36 -1.67
N ALA A 76 20.05 -1.99 -1.73
CA ALA A 76 18.75 -1.31 -1.75
C ALA A 76 17.92 -1.74 -0.54
N ALA A 77 17.27 -0.77 0.12
CA ALA A 77 16.28 -1.04 1.16
C ALA A 77 15.00 -0.28 0.82
N ILE A 78 13.87 -0.98 0.80
CA ILE A 78 12.57 -0.43 0.43
C ILE A 78 11.61 -0.58 1.60
N LEU A 79 11.03 0.57 2.00
CA LEU A 79 9.96 0.65 2.98
C LEU A 79 8.62 0.67 2.26
N THR A 80 7.71 -0.19 2.68
CA THR A 80 6.33 -0.26 2.17
C THR A 80 5.35 -0.09 3.32
N PHE A 81 4.19 0.48 3.04
CA PHE A 81 3.20 0.81 4.06
C PHE A 81 1.93 -0.05 3.98
N HIS A 82 1.76 -0.80 2.91
CA HIS A 82 0.65 -1.75 2.76
C HIS A 82 1.07 -3.05 2.05
N SER A 83 0.21 -4.06 2.16
CA SER A 83 0.52 -5.42 1.67
C SER A 83 0.65 -5.53 0.15
N GLY A 84 0.02 -4.63 -0.61
CA GLY A 84 0.13 -4.60 -2.07
C GLY A 84 1.54 -4.26 -2.53
N GLU A 85 2.10 -3.15 -2.02
CA GLU A 85 3.49 -2.73 -2.29
C GLU A 85 4.49 -3.80 -1.84
N ASP A 86 4.36 -4.31 -0.60
CA ASP A 86 5.25 -5.34 -0.06
C ASP A 86 5.26 -6.61 -0.93
N ARG A 87 4.13 -6.99 -1.52
CA ARG A 87 4.03 -8.14 -2.41
C ARG A 87 4.82 -7.93 -3.69
N LEU A 88 4.78 -6.73 -4.27
CA LEU A 88 5.54 -6.39 -5.47
C LEU A 88 7.05 -6.43 -5.18
N VAL A 89 7.50 -5.76 -4.12
CA VAL A 89 8.92 -5.75 -3.71
C VAL A 89 9.41 -7.17 -3.41
N LYS A 90 8.65 -7.94 -2.62
CA LYS A 90 8.99 -9.34 -2.31
C LYS A 90 9.15 -10.18 -3.57
N LYS A 91 8.22 -10.06 -4.50
CA LYS A 91 8.25 -10.83 -5.74
C LYS A 91 9.47 -10.44 -6.59
N SER A 92 9.67 -9.14 -6.82
CA SER A 92 10.80 -8.64 -7.62
C SER A 92 12.15 -9.08 -7.04
N PHE A 93 12.38 -8.85 -5.74
CA PHE A 93 13.64 -9.22 -5.09
C PHE A 93 13.92 -10.71 -5.16
N ARG A 94 12.91 -11.54 -4.88
CA ARG A 94 13.02 -12.99 -4.96
C ARG A 94 13.33 -13.47 -6.38
N ASP A 95 12.62 -12.94 -7.37
CA ASP A 95 12.74 -13.41 -8.75
C ASP A 95 14.10 -12.98 -9.35
N LEU A 96 14.58 -11.78 -9.05
CA LEU A 96 15.90 -11.30 -9.45
C LEU A 96 17.04 -12.00 -8.68
N HIS A 97 16.84 -12.39 -7.43
CA HIS A 97 17.81 -13.22 -6.71
C HIS A 97 17.92 -14.63 -7.33
N ARG A 98 16.79 -15.25 -7.70
CA ARG A 98 16.80 -16.54 -8.41
C ARG A 98 17.46 -16.45 -9.78
N ALA A 99 17.37 -15.33 -10.44
CA ALA A 99 18.03 -15.05 -11.72
C ALA A 99 19.52 -14.70 -11.57
N GLY A 100 20.06 -14.64 -10.33
CA GLY A 100 21.46 -14.32 -10.08
C GLY A 100 21.81 -12.84 -10.21
N VAL A 101 20.80 -11.95 -10.34
CA VAL A 101 20.99 -10.50 -10.42
C VAL A 101 21.29 -9.90 -9.05
N TYR A 102 20.59 -10.35 -8.02
CA TYR A 102 20.89 -10.02 -6.63
C TYR A 102 21.63 -11.19 -5.96
N SER A 103 22.76 -10.88 -5.31
CA SER A 103 23.55 -11.84 -4.55
C SER A 103 22.86 -12.27 -3.24
N ALA A 104 22.10 -11.35 -2.63
CA ALA A 104 21.34 -11.63 -1.42
C ALA A 104 20.07 -10.75 -1.33
N VAL A 105 19.04 -11.27 -0.69
CA VAL A 105 17.77 -10.56 -0.42
C VAL A 105 17.23 -10.93 0.96
N SER A 106 16.43 -10.03 1.56
CA SER A 106 15.71 -10.35 2.79
C SER A 106 14.71 -11.47 2.56
N THR A 107 14.86 -12.59 3.22
CA THR A 107 13.92 -13.72 3.20
C THR A 107 12.64 -13.34 3.95
N GLU A 108 12.81 -12.65 5.07
CA GLU A 108 11.73 -12.18 5.91
C GLU A 108 11.56 -10.66 5.85
N VAL A 109 10.38 -10.21 6.23
CA VAL A 109 10.10 -8.78 6.34
C VAL A 109 10.62 -8.25 7.67
N ILE A 110 11.36 -7.13 7.63
CA ILE A 110 11.75 -6.41 8.83
C ILE A 110 10.60 -5.47 9.21
N ARG A 111 10.19 -5.55 10.47
CA ARG A 111 9.10 -4.74 11.02
C ARG A 111 9.64 -3.74 12.04
N PRO A 112 8.93 -2.63 12.26
CA PRO A 112 9.30 -1.67 13.29
C PRO A 112 9.22 -2.30 14.68
N SER A 113 10.04 -1.80 15.59
CA SER A 113 9.99 -2.19 17.00
C SER A 113 8.71 -1.67 17.70
N ALA A 114 8.39 -2.25 18.85
CA ALA A 114 7.29 -1.77 19.68
C ALA A 114 7.50 -0.30 20.11
N GLU A 115 8.74 0.07 20.41
CA GLU A 115 9.13 1.43 20.79
C GLU A 115 8.93 2.42 19.64
N GLU A 116 9.35 2.07 18.42
CA GLU A 116 9.11 2.88 17.24
C GLU A 116 7.62 3.05 16.97
N CYS A 117 6.83 2.00 17.09
CA CYS A 117 5.38 2.05 16.93
C CYS A 117 4.69 2.93 17.99
N ALA A 118 5.24 3.01 19.20
CA ALA A 118 4.73 3.87 20.26
C ALA A 118 5.01 5.35 19.96
N ARG A 119 6.20 5.66 19.46
CA ARG A 119 6.59 7.03 19.08
C ARG A 119 5.96 7.48 17.77
N ASN A 120 5.80 6.56 16.81
CA ASN A 120 5.26 6.83 15.49
C ASN A 120 4.18 5.80 15.12
N SER A 121 2.94 6.15 15.34
CA SER A 121 1.81 5.27 15.03
C SER A 121 1.69 4.87 13.55
N ARG A 122 2.29 5.65 12.63
CA ARG A 122 2.32 5.34 11.20
C ARG A 122 3.27 4.17 10.88
N ALA A 123 4.25 3.90 11.74
CA ALA A 123 5.18 2.79 11.55
C ALA A 123 4.52 1.41 11.66
N LYS A 124 3.38 1.28 12.33
CA LYS A 124 2.70 -0.01 12.59
C LYS A 124 2.49 -0.89 11.36
N SER A 125 2.23 -0.29 10.20
CA SER A 125 2.01 -1.00 8.94
C SER A 125 3.26 -1.15 8.09
N THR A 126 4.36 -0.53 8.50
CA THR A 126 5.61 -0.49 7.72
C THR A 126 6.27 -1.86 7.66
N LYS A 127 6.80 -2.14 6.49
CA LYS A 127 7.59 -3.34 6.19
C LYS A 127 8.82 -2.92 5.42
N MET A 128 9.98 -3.42 5.80
CA MET A 128 11.21 -3.19 5.09
C MET A 128 11.73 -4.48 4.47
N ARG A 129 12.17 -4.38 3.21
CA ARG A 129 12.92 -5.43 2.51
C ARG A 129 14.19 -4.84 1.92
N TRP A 130 15.22 -5.66 1.81
CA TRP A 130 16.49 -5.27 1.23
C TRP A 130 16.97 -6.29 0.20
N ALA A 131 17.83 -5.80 -0.70
CA ALA A 131 18.56 -6.58 -1.70
C ALA A 131 19.99 -6.08 -1.81
N ILE A 132 20.91 -6.95 -2.21
CA ILE A 132 22.31 -6.66 -2.54
C ILE A 132 22.55 -7.18 -3.95
N LYS A 133 23.11 -6.32 -4.81
CA LYS A 133 23.52 -6.72 -6.16
C LYS A 133 24.84 -7.48 -6.17
#